data_6911fe6d653c3894b990d063e9a00a4d
#
_entry.id   6911fe6d653c3894b990d063e9a00a4d
#
_cell.length_a   1.000
_cell.length_b   1.000
_cell.length_c   1.000
_cell.angle_alpha   90.00
_cell.angle_beta   90.00
_cell.angle_gamma   90.00
#
_symmetry.space_group_name_H-M   'P 1'
#
loop_
_entity.id
_entity.type
_entity.pdbx_description
1 polymer ?
#
loop_
_entity_poly.entity_id
_entity_poly.type
_entity_poly.pdbx_seq_one_letter_code
_entity_poly.pdbx_strand_id
1 'polypeptide(L)'
;NFEGTLTDSEDREDKQFAFKAPASYADILTAGSVEAVNTANNHSHDYGDQSFDDTLSALDAAGIIHFGYDETAVTEVNGIKVGMVGIYELNDHLGREEQLKQNIEKVKKDGAQLIIVIFHWGNEKEEVPDSNQTTLGHLAIDLGADLVCGHHPHVLQGIEEYKGKNIVYSLGNFCFGGNAYPSDMDTMIFQQTFTIDSNGVKADNVTNIIPCSISSDSDYNNYQPTPVSGEEADSILQKIQERSSWIGSGSTENSEGDDIYEDSEGTDSEDSSEDYSGDEDLTDSYDEM
;
A
#
# COMPACT_ATOMS: atom_id res chain seq x y z
N ASN A 1 0.88 1.41 4.93
CA ASN A 1 -0.47 1.17 4.40
C ASN A 1 -1.16 0.07 5.21
N PHE A 2 -2.39 0.32 5.67
CA PHE A 2 -3.21 -0.63 6.42
C PHE A 2 -4.40 -1.05 5.54
N GLU A 3 -4.34 -2.26 5.00
CA GLU A 3 -5.34 -2.83 4.10
C GLU A 3 -6.24 -3.81 4.83
N GLY A 4 -7.47 -3.40 5.06
CA GLY A 4 -8.48 -4.19 5.76
C GLY A 4 -9.23 -3.37 6.79
N THR A 5 -10.16 -4.01 7.50
CA THR A 5 -11.01 -3.37 8.49
C THR A 5 -10.88 -4.01 9.86
N LEU A 6 -10.92 -3.20 10.91
CA LEU A 6 -10.96 -3.61 12.32
C LEU A 6 -12.38 -3.41 12.84
N THR A 7 -13.25 -4.41 12.63
CA THR A 7 -14.68 -4.27 12.88
C THR A 7 -15.34 -5.60 13.22
N ASP A 8 -16.47 -5.52 13.90
CA ASP A 8 -17.42 -6.63 14.08
C ASP A 8 -18.59 -6.57 13.06
N SER A 9 -18.59 -5.59 12.12
CA SER A 9 -19.61 -5.48 11.07
C SER A 9 -19.69 -6.74 10.22
N GLU A 10 -20.91 -7.16 9.87
CA GLU A 10 -21.20 -8.27 8.97
C GLU A 10 -21.66 -7.78 7.57
N ASP A 11 -21.64 -6.46 7.34
CA ASP A 11 -22.05 -5.82 6.08
C ASP A 11 -20.94 -5.93 5.02
N ARG A 12 -20.67 -7.16 4.59
CA ARG A 12 -19.60 -7.47 3.66
C ARG A 12 -19.93 -6.96 2.24
N GLU A 13 -19.03 -6.16 1.67
CA GLU A 13 -19.10 -5.74 0.27
C GLU A 13 -19.08 -6.93 -0.69
N ASP A 14 -19.82 -6.83 -1.81
CA ASP A 14 -19.85 -7.87 -2.85
C ASP A 14 -18.61 -7.80 -3.74
N LYS A 15 -17.49 -8.31 -3.21
CA LYS A 15 -16.22 -8.42 -3.91
C LYS A 15 -15.48 -9.70 -3.53
N GLN A 16 -14.56 -10.12 -4.39
CA GLN A 16 -13.85 -11.39 -4.22
C GLN A 16 -13.10 -11.46 -2.89
N PHE A 17 -12.34 -10.42 -2.57
CA PHE A 17 -11.56 -10.33 -1.34
C PHE A 17 -12.11 -9.21 -0.47
N ALA A 18 -12.46 -9.53 0.76
CA ALA A 18 -12.87 -8.58 1.78
C ALA A 18 -12.25 -9.00 3.13
N PHE A 19 -11.56 -8.07 3.77
CA PHE A 19 -10.75 -8.35 4.94
C PHE A 19 -11.31 -7.67 6.19
N LYS A 20 -11.48 -8.46 7.26
CA LYS A 20 -11.76 -7.91 8.58
C LYS A 20 -11.01 -8.67 9.68
N ALA A 21 -10.79 -7.96 10.77
CA ALA A 21 -10.28 -8.52 11.99
C ALA A 21 -10.93 -7.81 13.19
N PRO A 22 -10.94 -8.42 14.38
CA PRO A 22 -11.39 -7.74 15.59
C PRO A 22 -10.56 -6.48 15.89
N ALA A 23 -11.17 -5.48 16.53
CA ALA A 23 -10.50 -4.23 16.93
C ALA A 23 -9.18 -4.46 17.71
N SER A 24 -9.10 -5.56 18.50
CA SER A 24 -7.89 -5.93 19.25
C SER A 24 -6.67 -6.22 18.38
N TYR A 25 -6.85 -6.41 17.05
CA TYR A 25 -5.72 -6.61 16.15
C TYR A 25 -4.90 -5.33 15.91
N ALA A 26 -5.39 -4.16 16.33
CA ALA A 26 -4.59 -2.95 16.44
C ALA A 26 -3.35 -3.14 17.35
N ASP A 27 -3.41 -4.10 18.30
CA ASP A 27 -2.28 -4.47 19.15
C ASP A 27 -1.08 -5.03 18.35
N ILE A 28 -1.29 -5.58 17.16
CA ILE A 28 -0.22 -6.04 16.27
C ILE A 28 0.62 -4.86 15.80
N LEU A 29 -0.02 -3.72 15.50
CA LEU A 29 0.66 -2.50 15.10
C LEU A 29 1.51 -1.95 16.23
N THR A 30 0.96 -1.87 17.44
CA THR A 30 1.69 -1.40 18.62
C THR A 30 2.84 -2.33 18.99
N ALA A 31 2.65 -3.65 18.89
CA ALA A 31 3.70 -4.64 19.10
C ALA A 31 4.82 -4.55 18.05
N GLY A 32 4.46 -4.17 16.82
CA GLY A 32 5.39 -3.93 15.72
C GLY A 32 6.05 -2.55 15.74
N SER A 33 5.79 -1.70 16.74
CA SER A 33 6.27 -0.31 16.82
C SER A 33 5.86 0.50 15.59
N VAL A 34 4.59 0.36 15.18
CA VAL A 34 3.99 1.16 14.11
C VAL A 34 3.28 2.36 14.75
N GLU A 35 3.72 3.57 14.43
CA GLU A 35 3.20 4.81 14.99
C GLU A 35 2.11 5.45 14.12
N ALA A 36 2.14 5.20 12.80
CA ALA A 36 1.21 5.82 11.86
C ALA A 36 0.87 4.89 10.70
N VAL A 37 -0.38 4.96 10.22
CA VAL A 37 -0.86 4.16 9.09
C VAL A 37 -1.65 5.02 8.10
N ASN A 38 -1.48 4.72 6.80
CA ASN A 38 -2.38 5.17 5.75
C ASN A 38 -3.58 4.22 5.67
N THR A 39 -4.78 4.79 5.70
CA THR A 39 -6.05 4.05 5.59
C THR A 39 -6.75 4.22 4.24
N ALA A 40 -6.16 4.99 3.31
CA ALA A 40 -6.72 5.20 1.98
C ALA A 40 -6.32 4.09 1.02
N ASN A 41 -7.18 3.09 0.83
CA ASN A 41 -6.98 1.95 -0.07
C ASN A 41 -8.29 1.27 -0.45
N ASN A 42 -8.25 0.27 -1.33
CA ASN A 42 -9.42 -0.46 -1.81
C ASN A 42 -10.06 -1.41 -0.79
N HIS A 43 -9.43 -1.62 0.36
CA HIS A 43 -9.92 -2.48 1.44
C HIS A 43 -10.42 -1.72 2.68
N SER A 44 -10.49 -0.39 2.61
CA SER A 44 -10.88 0.46 3.74
C SER A 44 -12.34 0.30 4.14
N HIS A 45 -13.21 -0.08 3.21
CA HIS A 45 -14.66 -0.19 3.40
C HIS A 45 -15.18 -1.62 3.13
N ASP A 46 -14.36 -2.64 3.30
CA ASP A 46 -14.70 -4.03 2.95
C ASP A 46 -15.97 -4.56 3.64
N TYR A 47 -16.37 -3.95 4.74
CA TYR A 47 -17.59 -4.25 5.49
C TYR A 47 -18.44 -2.99 5.71
N GLY A 48 -18.51 -2.12 4.69
CA GLY A 48 -19.30 -0.91 4.65
C GLY A 48 -18.66 0.28 5.41
N ASP A 49 -19.30 1.42 5.37
CA ASP A 49 -18.81 2.66 5.99
C ASP A 49 -18.58 2.51 7.50
N GLN A 50 -19.45 1.75 8.19
CA GLN A 50 -19.30 1.51 9.62
C GLN A 50 -17.97 0.79 9.93
N SER A 51 -17.51 -0.10 9.05
CA SER A 51 -16.26 -0.81 9.25
C SER A 51 -15.04 0.11 9.17
N PHE A 52 -15.12 1.15 8.35
CA PHE A 52 -14.10 2.18 8.29
C PHE A 52 -14.07 3.01 9.57
N ASP A 53 -15.22 3.49 10.04
CA ASP A 53 -15.33 4.24 11.32
C ASP A 53 -14.84 3.41 12.51
N ASP A 54 -15.17 2.11 12.55
CA ASP A 54 -14.71 1.18 13.59
C ASP A 54 -13.18 1.05 13.55
N THR A 55 -12.61 0.96 12.33
CA THR A 55 -11.16 0.87 12.13
C THR A 55 -10.45 2.11 12.65
N LEU A 56 -10.92 3.31 12.30
CA LEU A 56 -10.35 4.55 12.82
C LEU A 56 -10.44 4.62 14.34
N SER A 57 -11.59 4.21 14.91
CA SER A 57 -11.79 4.16 16.36
C SER A 57 -10.84 3.17 17.05
N ALA A 58 -10.57 2.02 16.44
CA ALA A 58 -9.62 1.02 16.95
C ALA A 58 -8.18 1.54 16.92
N LEU A 59 -7.78 2.22 15.84
CA LEU A 59 -6.46 2.85 15.70
C LEU A 59 -6.28 3.96 16.74
N ASP A 60 -7.29 4.82 16.94
CA ASP A 60 -7.29 5.86 17.97
C ASP A 60 -7.13 5.27 19.39
N ALA A 61 -7.89 4.21 19.69
CA ALA A 61 -7.79 3.53 20.97
C ALA A 61 -6.42 2.91 21.24
N ALA A 62 -5.72 2.47 20.18
CA ALA A 62 -4.35 1.94 20.22
C ALA A 62 -3.29 3.04 20.22
N GLY A 63 -3.67 4.32 20.01
CA GLY A 63 -2.74 5.45 19.91
C GLY A 63 -1.95 5.48 18.59
N ILE A 64 -2.47 4.84 17.54
CA ILE A 64 -1.89 4.83 16.20
C ILE A 64 -2.42 6.03 15.42
N ILE A 65 -1.52 6.84 14.88
CA ILE A 65 -1.89 7.95 13.99
C ILE A 65 -2.42 7.36 12.68
N HIS A 66 -3.58 7.82 12.23
CA HIS A 66 -4.11 7.45 10.93
C HIS A 66 -4.29 8.68 10.03
N PHE A 67 -4.23 8.46 8.74
CA PHE A 67 -4.43 9.46 7.70
C PHE A 67 -4.80 8.76 6.39
N GLY A 68 -5.43 9.49 5.49
CA GLY A 68 -5.84 8.97 4.19
C GLY A 68 -7.09 9.68 3.68
N TYR A 69 -7.34 9.60 2.38
CA TYR A 69 -8.40 10.36 1.71
C TYR A 69 -8.24 11.88 1.95
N ASP A 70 -9.21 12.54 2.59
CA ASP A 70 -9.16 13.98 2.92
C ASP A 70 -8.60 14.26 4.33
N GLU A 71 -8.35 13.19 5.09
CA GLU A 71 -7.73 13.30 6.40
C GLU A 71 -6.21 13.27 6.27
N THR A 72 -5.56 14.26 6.88
CA THR A 72 -4.11 14.38 6.93
C THR A 72 -3.64 14.40 8.37
N ALA A 73 -2.43 13.97 8.64
CA ALA A 73 -1.87 14.03 9.98
C ALA A 73 -0.60 14.89 10.02
N VAL A 74 -0.39 15.58 11.13
CA VAL A 74 0.87 16.26 11.45
C VAL A 74 1.28 15.86 12.86
N THR A 75 2.46 15.27 12.99
CA THR A 75 3.03 14.90 14.29
C THR A 75 4.41 15.51 14.47
N GLU A 76 4.89 15.59 15.73
CA GLU A 76 6.21 16.13 16.01
C GLU A 76 7.17 14.99 16.37
N VAL A 77 8.28 14.92 15.65
CA VAL A 77 9.36 13.96 15.87
C VAL A 77 10.67 14.73 16.06
N ASN A 78 11.27 14.62 17.23
CA ASN A 78 12.52 15.34 17.57
C ASN A 78 12.46 16.87 17.34
N GLY A 79 11.31 17.49 17.58
CA GLY A 79 11.10 18.92 17.37
C GLY A 79 10.80 19.33 15.94
N ILE A 80 10.63 18.36 15.03
CA ILE A 80 10.28 18.56 13.62
C ILE A 80 8.86 18.10 13.39
N LYS A 81 8.05 18.96 12.78
CA LYS A 81 6.69 18.61 12.36
C LYS A 81 6.72 17.83 11.06
N VAL A 82 6.23 16.59 11.12
CA VAL A 82 6.10 15.67 9.98
C VAL A 82 4.64 15.64 9.54
N GLY A 83 4.37 16.06 8.31
CA GLY A 83 3.07 15.96 7.66
C GLY A 83 2.95 14.64 6.90
N MET A 84 1.80 13.98 7.02
CA MET A 84 1.49 12.74 6.35
C MET A 84 0.22 12.88 5.53
N VAL A 85 0.28 12.44 4.27
CA VAL A 85 -0.80 12.50 3.29
C VAL A 85 -0.98 11.13 2.68
N GLY A 86 -2.22 10.64 2.62
CA GLY A 86 -2.59 9.35 2.02
C GLY A 86 -3.54 9.55 0.84
N ILE A 87 -3.22 8.94 -0.30
CA ILE A 87 -4.00 9.05 -1.55
C ILE A 87 -4.34 7.66 -2.05
N TYR A 88 -5.63 7.42 -2.30
CA TYR A 88 -6.17 6.26 -2.98
C TYR A 88 -6.44 6.61 -4.45
N GLU A 89 -5.69 5.99 -5.36
CA GLU A 89 -5.65 6.41 -6.77
C GLU A 89 -6.55 5.56 -7.67
N LEU A 90 -6.75 4.27 -7.39
CA LEU A 90 -7.24 3.26 -8.33
C LEU A 90 -8.53 3.60 -9.09
N ASN A 91 -9.43 4.37 -8.50
CA ASN A 91 -10.72 4.66 -9.13
C ASN A 91 -10.71 5.91 -10.02
N ASP A 92 -9.84 6.88 -9.71
CA ASP A 92 -9.88 8.21 -10.34
C ASP A 92 -8.55 8.61 -10.99
N HIS A 93 -7.51 7.79 -10.82
CA HIS A 93 -6.20 8.01 -11.42
C HIS A 93 -5.71 9.46 -11.26
N LEU A 94 -5.42 10.16 -12.36
CA LEU A 94 -4.99 11.56 -12.35
C LEU A 94 -6.07 12.52 -11.81
N GLY A 95 -7.32 12.11 -11.70
CA GLY A 95 -8.36 12.88 -11.00
C GLY A 95 -8.04 13.17 -9.53
N ARG A 96 -7.07 12.45 -8.94
CA ARG A 96 -6.58 12.68 -7.57
C ARG A 96 -5.58 13.85 -7.43
N GLU A 97 -5.16 14.48 -8.52
CA GLU A 97 -4.23 15.62 -8.47
C GLU A 97 -4.70 16.74 -7.54
N GLU A 98 -5.98 17.10 -7.61
CA GLU A 98 -6.51 18.19 -6.79
C GLU A 98 -6.54 17.83 -5.31
N GLN A 99 -6.93 16.58 -4.95
CA GLN A 99 -6.90 16.09 -3.58
C GLN A 99 -5.46 16.09 -3.04
N LEU A 100 -4.49 15.63 -3.83
CA LEU A 100 -3.08 15.65 -3.47
C LEU A 100 -2.60 17.09 -3.17
N LYS A 101 -2.93 18.07 -4.02
CA LYS A 101 -2.60 19.49 -3.82
C LYS A 101 -3.18 20.02 -2.52
N GLN A 102 -4.48 19.82 -2.32
CA GLN A 102 -5.18 20.31 -1.13
C GLN A 102 -4.61 19.69 0.16
N ASN A 103 -4.32 18.41 0.16
CA ASN A 103 -3.79 17.71 1.33
C ASN A 103 -2.35 18.16 1.66
N ILE A 104 -1.49 18.35 0.64
CA ILE A 104 -0.14 18.86 0.84
C ILE A 104 -0.19 20.33 1.34
N GLU A 105 -1.07 21.14 0.80
CA GLU A 105 -1.27 22.52 1.29
C GLU A 105 -1.77 22.56 2.73
N LYS A 106 -2.67 21.62 3.09
CA LYS A 106 -3.20 21.50 4.46
C LYS A 106 -2.09 21.19 5.46
N VAL A 107 -1.26 20.17 5.23
CA VAL A 107 -0.16 19.85 6.15
C VAL A 107 0.88 20.96 6.23
N LYS A 108 1.16 21.68 5.12
CA LYS A 108 2.01 22.87 5.12
C LYS A 108 1.45 23.98 6.00
N LYS A 109 0.15 24.26 5.88
CA LYS A 109 -0.55 25.26 6.69
C LYS A 109 -0.53 24.91 8.17
N ASP A 110 -0.58 23.61 8.49
CA ASP A 110 -0.48 23.09 9.87
C ASP A 110 0.96 23.09 10.40
N GLY A 111 1.89 23.50 9.54
CA GLY A 111 3.29 23.76 9.89
C GLY A 111 4.23 22.58 9.68
N ALA A 112 3.87 21.62 8.84
CA ALA A 112 4.78 20.53 8.48
C ALA A 112 6.09 21.06 7.88
N GLN A 113 7.20 20.53 8.35
CA GLN A 113 8.55 20.84 7.90
C GLN A 113 9.13 19.71 7.05
N LEU A 114 8.62 18.52 7.21
CA LEU A 114 8.87 17.30 6.44
C LEU A 114 7.53 16.76 5.98
N ILE A 115 7.39 16.38 4.71
CA ILE A 115 6.13 15.88 4.15
C ILE A 115 6.36 14.52 3.51
N ILE A 116 5.59 13.53 3.95
CA ILE A 116 5.59 12.18 3.43
C ILE A 116 4.23 11.92 2.78
N VAL A 117 4.24 11.44 1.53
CA VAL A 117 3.03 11.06 0.80
C VAL A 117 3.02 9.56 0.58
N ILE A 118 1.92 8.93 0.97
CA ILE A 118 1.69 7.50 0.78
C ILE A 118 0.59 7.32 -0.25
N PHE A 119 0.90 6.58 -1.32
CA PHE A 119 -0.08 6.23 -2.35
C PHE A 119 -0.50 4.77 -2.26
N HIS A 120 -1.75 4.52 -2.59
CA HIS A 120 -2.27 3.23 -2.95
C HIS A 120 -2.70 3.30 -4.41
N TRP A 121 -1.90 2.74 -5.33
CA TRP A 121 -1.91 3.03 -6.76
C TRP A 121 -1.41 1.89 -7.65
N GLY A 122 -1.50 2.07 -8.98
CA GLY A 122 -0.96 1.16 -9.98
C GLY A 122 -1.77 -0.12 -10.13
N ASN A 123 -1.17 -1.14 -10.71
CA ASN A 123 -1.81 -2.42 -10.99
C ASN A 123 -1.13 -3.56 -10.23
N GLU A 124 -1.94 -4.53 -9.78
CA GLU A 124 -1.43 -5.73 -9.10
C GLU A 124 -0.45 -6.50 -10.00
N LYS A 125 0.68 -6.94 -9.40
CA LYS A 125 1.74 -7.73 -10.02
C LYS A 125 2.53 -7.06 -11.14
N GLU A 126 2.24 -5.80 -11.46
CA GLU A 126 3.06 -5.03 -12.38
C GLU A 126 4.37 -4.59 -11.71
N GLU A 127 5.49 -4.96 -12.31
CA GLU A 127 6.84 -4.71 -11.77
C GLU A 127 7.37 -3.32 -12.12
N VAL A 128 6.78 -2.67 -13.11
CA VAL A 128 7.13 -1.33 -13.59
C VAL A 128 6.00 -0.37 -13.24
N PRO A 129 6.29 0.79 -12.63
CA PRO A 129 5.26 1.77 -12.37
C PRO A 129 4.65 2.30 -13.67
N ASP A 130 3.34 2.46 -13.68
CA ASP A 130 2.61 3.04 -14.82
C ASP A 130 2.77 4.57 -14.91
N SER A 131 2.14 5.16 -15.94
CA SER A 131 2.21 6.60 -16.18
C SER A 131 1.47 7.43 -15.13
N ASN A 132 0.42 6.88 -14.50
CA ASN A 132 -0.30 7.58 -13.43
C ASN A 132 0.56 7.64 -12.16
N GLN A 133 1.19 6.51 -11.80
CA GLN A 133 2.13 6.45 -10.68
C GLN A 133 3.27 7.45 -10.85
N THR A 134 3.92 7.46 -12.01
CA THR A 134 5.04 8.39 -12.26
C THR A 134 4.59 9.85 -12.27
N THR A 135 3.44 10.15 -12.87
CA THR A 135 2.89 11.52 -12.90
C THR A 135 2.55 12.03 -11.50
N LEU A 136 1.81 11.24 -10.72
CA LEU A 136 1.40 11.64 -9.37
C LEU A 136 2.58 11.67 -8.39
N GLY A 137 3.53 10.74 -8.53
CA GLY A 137 4.76 10.73 -7.73
C GLY A 137 5.60 11.99 -7.96
N HIS A 138 5.83 12.36 -9.23
CA HIS A 138 6.52 13.60 -9.58
C HIS A 138 5.75 14.83 -9.08
N LEU A 139 4.42 14.87 -9.28
CA LEU A 139 3.59 15.96 -8.78
C LEU A 139 3.68 16.13 -7.27
N ALA A 140 3.67 15.03 -6.51
CA ALA A 140 3.82 15.10 -5.05
C ALA A 140 5.14 15.77 -4.64
N ILE A 141 6.25 15.40 -5.28
CA ILE A 141 7.55 16.03 -5.05
C ILE A 141 7.52 17.50 -5.47
N ASP A 142 6.94 17.83 -6.62
CA ASP A 142 6.82 19.21 -7.12
C ASP A 142 5.96 20.09 -6.20
N LEU A 143 4.99 19.49 -5.55
CA LEU A 143 4.18 20.15 -4.52
C LEU A 143 4.89 20.23 -3.16
N GLY A 144 6.07 19.64 -3.01
CA GLY A 144 6.94 19.76 -1.85
C GLY A 144 6.92 18.57 -0.90
N ALA A 145 6.53 17.39 -1.35
CA ALA A 145 6.80 16.16 -0.62
C ALA A 145 8.31 15.89 -0.54
N ASP A 146 8.77 15.33 0.56
CA ASP A 146 10.16 14.96 0.80
C ASP A 146 10.42 13.47 0.57
N LEU A 147 9.35 12.67 0.61
CA LEU A 147 9.34 11.25 0.33
C LEU A 147 7.96 10.84 -0.20
N VAL A 148 7.97 9.97 -1.20
CA VAL A 148 6.78 9.27 -1.70
C VAL A 148 6.99 7.78 -1.53
N CYS A 149 5.99 7.07 -0.97
CA CYS A 149 5.95 5.61 -0.90
C CYS A 149 4.62 5.09 -1.45
N GLY A 150 4.71 4.03 -2.25
CA GLY A 150 3.58 3.42 -2.91
C GLY A 150 3.29 1.99 -2.43
N HIS A 151 2.02 1.61 -2.60
CA HIS A 151 1.44 0.32 -2.25
C HIS A 151 0.42 -0.10 -3.31
N HIS A 152 -0.12 -1.27 -3.22
CA HIS A 152 -1.10 -1.95 -4.07
C HIS A 152 -0.52 -2.93 -5.10
N PRO A 153 0.61 -2.70 -5.81
CA PRO A 153 1.07 -3.69 -6.78
C PRO A 153 1.37 -5.07 -6.18
N HIS A 154 1.48 -5.20 -4.85
CA HIS A 154 1.77 -6.45 -4.13
C HIS A 154 3.09 -7.12 -4.53
N VAL A 155 3.90 -6.43 -5.30
CA VAL A 155 5.28 -6.77 -5.66
C VAL A 155 6.16 -5.55 -5.46
N LEU A 156 7.45 -5.76 -5.25
CA LEU A 156 8.40 -4.67 -5.23
C LEU A 156 8.42 -3.97 -6.59
N GLN A 157 8.38 -2.65 -6.62
CA GLN A 157 8.73 -1.84 -7.79
C GLN A 157 10.03 -1.08 -7.55
N GLY A 158 10.49 -0.33 -8.55
CA GLY A 158 11.72 0.43 -8.46
C GLY A 158 11.63 1.64 -7.53
N ILE A 159 12.78 2.23 -7.27
CA ILE A 159 12.94 3.49 -6.54
C ILE A 159 13.53 4.51 -7.50
N GLU A 160 12.92 5.67 -7.59
CA GLU A 160 13.36 6.79 -8.41
C GLU A 160 13.87 7.94 -7.52
N GLU A 161 14.98 8.53 -7.89
CA GLU A 161 15.39 9.83 -7.36
C GLU A 161 14.91 10.95 -8.32
N TYR A 162 13.87 11.67 -7.93
CA TYR A 162 13.32 12.80 -8.67
C TYR A 162 13.58 14.11 -7.92
N LYS A 163 14.30 15.05 -8.55
CA LYS A 163 14.67 16.35 -7.96
C LYS A 163 15.33 16.22 -6.58
N GLY A 164 16.15 15.19 -6.40
CA GLY A 164 16.85 14.91 -5.15
C GLY A 164 15.97 14.35 -4.02
N LYS A 165 14.81 13.80 -4.35
CA LYS A 165 13.88 13.15 -3.41
C LYS A 165 13.55 11.75 -3.92
N ASN A 166 13.29 10.81 -3.00
CA ASN A 166 12.96 9.45 -3.36
C ASN A 166 11.46 9.25 -3.58
N ILE A 167 11.14 8.50 -4.63
CA ILE A 167 9.84 7.91 -4.90
C ILE A 167 10.03 6.39 -4.90
N VAL A 168 9.48 5.72 -3.89
CA VAL A 168 9.46 4.25 -3.76
C VAL A 168 8.12 3.78 -4.29
N TYR A 169 8.08 3.26 -5.51
CA TYR A 169 6.82 3.01 -6.22
C TYR A 169 5.98 1.88 -5.63
N SER A 170 6.61 0.81 -5.12
CA SER A 170 5.93 -0.21 -4.32
C SER A 170 6.90 -0.93 -3.38
N LEU A 171 6.46 -1.07 -2.13
CA LEU A 171 7.20 -1.80 -1.09
C LEU A 171 6.93 -3.32 -1.11
N GLY A 172 6.02 -3.80 -1.97
CA GLY A 172 5.52 -5.17 -1.93
C GLY A 172 4.60 -5.41 -0.73
N ASN A 173 4.30 -6.67 -0.47
CA ASN A 173 3.58 -7.08 0.72
C ASN A 173 4.49 -7.03 1.97
N PHE A 174 3.91 -6.93 3.17
CA PHE A 174 4.66 -7.06 4.40
C PHE A 174 3.99 -8.08 5.34
N CYS A 175 3.07 -7.65 6.22
CA CYS A 175 2.20 -8.58 6.94
C CYS A 175 1.02 -8.93 6.02
N PHE A 176 1.17 -9.94 5.18
CA PHE A 176 0.19 -10.29 4.15
C PHE A 176 -0.61 -11.53 4.55
N GLY A 177 -1.81 -11.30 5.07
CA GLY A 177 -2.73 -12.35 5.48
C GLY A 177 -3.56 -12.96 4.34
N GLY A 178 -4.22 -14.08 4.60
CA GLY A 178 -5.21 -14.67 3.68
C GLY A 178 -4.65 -15.49 2.52
N ASN A 179 -3.34 -15.50 2.28
CA ASN A 179 -2.71 -16.31 1.23
C ASN A 179 -1.46 -17.02 1.78
N ALA A 180 -1.54 -18.33 1.92
CA ALA A 180 -0.43 -19.15 2.40
C ALA A 180 0.66 -19.41 1.34
N TYR A 181 0.35 -19.21 0.06
CA TYR A 181 1.28 -19.48 -1.05
C TYR A 181 1.24 -18.36 -2.09
N PRO A 182 1.66 -17.13 -1.74
CA PRO A 182 1.72 -16.04 -2.70
C PRO A 182 2.81 -16.30 -3.74
N SER A 183 2.66 -15.72 -4.92
CA SER A 183 3.63 -15.89 -6.01
C SER A 183 4.94 -15.13 -5.82
N ASP A 184 4.94 -14.08 -5.00
CA ASP A 184 6.12 -13.29 -4.63
C ASP A 184 6.11 -13.06 -3.11
N MET A 185 7.20 -13.43 -2.45
CA MET A 185 7.39 -13.26 -1.01
C MET A 185 8.41 -12.17 -0.67
N ASP A 186 8.99 -11.55 -1.69
CA ASP A 186 10.00 -10.51 -1.51
C ASP A 186 9.37 -9.18 -1.10
N THR A 187 9.97 -8.56 -0.10
CA THR A 187 9.56 -7.25 0.41
C THR A 187 10.75 -6.49 0.97
N MET A 188 10.53 -5.28 1.43
CA MET A 188 11.59 -4.48 2.06
C MET A 188 11.06 -3.60 3.18
N ILE A 189 11.95 -3.28 4.13
CA ILE A 189 11.80 -2.11 4.97
C ILE A 189 12.65 -1.00 4.36
N PHE A 190 12.00 0.08 3.94
CA PHE A 190 12.68 1.26 3.42
C PHE A 190 12.88 2.27 4.56
N GLN A 191 14.14 2.62 4.82
CA GLN A 191 14.50 3.63 5.81
C GLN A 191 15.13 4.82 5.11
N GLN A 192 14.73 6.03 5.50
CA GLN A 192 15.36 7.27 5.03
C GLN A 192 15.68 8.17 6.21
N THR A 193 16.91 8.68 6.23
CA THR A 193 17.35 9.69 7.16
C THR A 193 17.18 11.06 6.54
N PHE A 194 16.51 11.96 7.25
CA PHE A 194 16.36 13.34 6.83
C PHE A 194 17.24 14.24 7.70
N THR A 195 18.03 15.09 7.06
CA THR A 195 18.76 16.16 7.73
C THR A 195 18.02 17.47 7.53
N ILE A 196 17.67 18.13 8.61
CA ILE A 196 16.89 19.38 8.59
C ILE A 196 17.72 20.50 9.25
N ASP A 197 17.85 21.63 8.58
CA ASP A 197 18.50 22.83 9.11
C ASP A 197 17.62 24.07 8.88
N SER A 198 18.17 25.26 9.13
CA SER A 198 17.47 26.53 8.96
C SER A 198 17.00 26.81 7.51
N ASN A 199 17.49 26.05 6.53
CA ASN A 199 17.13 26.17 5.12
C ASN A 199 16.09 25.13 4.68
N GLY A 200 15.67 24.24 5.58
CA GLY A 200 14.72 23.17 5.35
C GLY A 200 15.34 21.78 5.29
N VAL A 201 14.63 20.85 4.65
CA VAL A 201 15.08 19.46 4.46
C VAL A 201 16.18 19.42 3.41
N LYS A 202 17.30 18.78 3.74
CA LYS A 202 18.40 18.57 2.79
C LYS A 202 18.08 17.39 1.85
N ALA A 203 18.49 17.58 0.60
CA ALA A 203 18.44 16.50 -0.40
C ALA A 203 19.73 15.65 -0.27
N ASP A 204 19.92 14.99 0.86
CA ASP A 204 21.07 14.10 1.10
C ASP A 204 20.75 12.62 0.88
N ASN A 205 19.47 12.27 0.73
CA ASN A 205 18.94 10.95 0.36
C ASN A 205 19.66 9.75 1.02
N VAL A 206 19.98 9.89 2.31
CA VAL A 206 20.60 8.79 3.06
C VAL A 206 19.56 7.72 3.32
N THR A 207 19.61 6.66 2.56
CA THR A 207 18.66 5.55 2.62
C THR A 207 19.32 4.25 3.07
N ASN A 208 18.54 3.38 3.66
CA ASN A 208 18.90 2.00 3.95
C ASN A 208 17.73 1.09 3.58
N ILE A 209 17.98 0.13 2.71
CA ILE A 209 17.02 -0.88 2.30
C ILE A 209 17.34 -2.16 3.06
N ILE A 210 16.39 -2.65 3.84
CA ILE A 210 16.48 -3.93 4.54
C ILE A 210 15.63 -4.94 3.74
N PRO A 211 16.26 -5.85 2.97
CA PRO A 211 15.54 -6.88 2.26
C PRO A 211 14.86 -7.82 3.24
N CYS A 212 13.60 -8.16 2.96
CA CYS A 212 12.80 -9.03 3.81
C CYS A 212 12.04 -10.05 2.94
N SER A 213 11.69 -11.17 3.55
CA SER A 213 10.60 -12.03 3.10
C SER A 213 9.34 -11.72 3.93
N ILE A 214 8.16 -11.87 3.35
CA ILE A 214 6.87 -11.78 4.09
C ILE A 214 6.66 -12.92 5.07
N SER A 215 7.56 -13.91 5.07
CA SER A 215 7.52 -15.10 5.90
C SER A 215 8.87 -15.41 6.53
N SER A 216 8.86 -16.04 7.69
CA SER A 216 10.05 -16.67 8.28
C SER A 216 10.25 -18.11 7.83
N ASP A 217 9.33 -18.68 7.05
CA ASP A 217 9.37 -20.01 6.46
C ASP A 217 9.50 -19.90 4.94
N SER A 218 10.40 -20.67 4.34
CA SER A 218 10.66 -20.62 2.90
C SER A 218 9.61 -21.35 2.06
N ASP A 219 8.82 -22.23 2.65
CA ASP A 219 7.91 -23.11 1.93
C ASP A 219 6.48 -22.53 1.85
N TYR A 220 6.11 -21.66 2.78
CA TYR A 220 4.79 -21.04 2.81
C TYR A 220 4.82 -19.72 3.59
N ASN A 221 3.81 -18.87 3.36
CA ASN A 221 3.65 -17.63 4.11
C ASN A 221 3.04 -17.90 5.49
N ASN A 222 3.84 -17.74 6.52
CA ASN A 222 3.42 -17.86 7.93
C ASN A 222 3.06 -16.50 8.57
N TYR A 223 2.94 -15.46 7.73
CA TYR A 223 2.55 -14.10 8.11
C TYR A 223 3.53 -13.38 9.07
N GLN A 224 4.78 -13.82 9.08
CA GLN A 224 5.84 -13.24 9.90
C GLN A 224 6.93 -12.63 9.02
N PRO A 225 6.84 -11.34 8.64
CA PRO A 225 7.88 -10.67 7.87
C PRO A 225 9.24 -10.77 8.58
N THR A 226 10.26 -11.15 7.81
CA THR A 226 11.58 -11.45 8.38
C THR A 226 12.68 -10.87 7.49
N PRO A 227 13.63 -10.10 8.04
CA PRO A 227 14.82 -9.70 7.29
C PRO A 227 15.62 -10.91 6.81
N VAL A 228 16.03 -10.88 5.55
CA VAL A 228 16.83 -11.93 4.92
C VAL A 228 18.30 -11.51 4.77
N SER A 229 19.18 -12.45 4.48
CA SER A 229 20.62 -12.20 4.36
C SER A 229 21.28 -13.10 3.30
N GLY A 230 22.51 -12.78 2.90
CA GLY A 230 23.28 -13.55 1.91
C GLY A 230 22.65 -13.49 0.53
N GLU A 231 22.64 -14.61 -0.21
CA GLU A 231 22.19 -14.67 -1.60
C GLU A 231 20.72 -14.21 -1.79
N GLU A 232 19.85 -14.48 -0.83
CA GLU A 232 18.46 -14.06 -0.87
C GLU A 232 18.34 -12.53 -0.77
N ALA A 233 19.06 -11.91 0.16
CA ALA A 233 19.11 -10.45 0.28
C ALA A 233 19.69 -9.80 -0.96
N ASP A 234 20.78 -10.37 -1.51
CA ASP A 234 21.42 -9.88 -2.73
C ASP A 234 20.46 -9.95 -3.93
N SER A 235 19.67 -11.03 -4.03
CA SER A 235 18.64 -11.20 -5.08
C SER A 235 17.55 -10.11 -4.99
N ILE A 236 17.04 -9.83 -3.79
CA ILE A 236 16.02 -8.78 -3.58
C ILE A 236 16.59 -7.40 -3.92
N LEU A 237 17.81 -7.09 -3.47
CA LEU A 237 18.46 -5.81 -3.78
C LEU A 237 18.71 -5.66 -5.29
N GLN A 238 19.13 -6.73 -5.97
CA GLN A 238 19.28 -6.74 -7.42
C GLN A 238 17.94 -6.51 -8.12
N LYS A 239 16.86 -7.19 -7.70
CA LYS A 239 15.49 -6.98 -8.20
C LYS A 239 15.07 -5.52 -8.11
N ILE A 240 15.26 -4.88 -6.95
CA ILE A 240 14.96 -3.45 -6.77
C ILE A 240 15.79 -2.57 -7.71
N GLN A 241 17.09 -2.84 -7.84
CA GLN A 241 17.97 -2.08 -8.72
C GLN A 241 17.59 -2.22 -10.20
N GLU A 242 17.27 -3.42 -10.65
CA GLU A 242 16.82 -3.68 -12.02
C GLU A 242 15.52 -2.93 -12.32
N ARG A 243 14.51 -3.08 -11.45
CA ARG A 243 13.22 -2.39 -11.58
C ARG A 243 13.35 -0.86 -11.51
N SER A 244 14.30 -0.34 -10.73
CA SER A 244 14.63 1.09 -10.71
C SER A 244 15.23 1.56 -12.05
N SER A 245 16.01 0.73 -12.72
CA SER A 245 16.61 1.07 -14.01
C SER A 245 15.59 1.12 -15.15
N TRP A 246 14.42 0.52 -14.99
CA TRP A 246 13.33 0.54 -15.98
C TRP A 246 12.50 1.82 -15.93
N ILE A 247 12.52 2.55 -14.81
CA ILE A 247 11.77 3.79 -14.65
C ILE A 247 12.32 4.85 -15.60
N GLY A 248 11.47 5.39 -16.47
CA GLY A 248 11.85 6.39 -17.47
C GLY A 248 12.70 5.88 -18.65
N SER A 249 13.11 4.60 -18.65
CA SER A 249 13.84 4.00 -19.79
C SER A 249 12.90 3.39 -20.83
N GLY A 250 11.63 3.26 -20.55
CA GLY A 250 10.60 2.68 -21.39
C GLY A 250 9.61 3.70 -21.87
N SER A 251 9.79 4.18 -23.08
CA SER A 251 8.79 4.13 -24.15
C SER A 251 9.04 5.17 -25.22
N THR A 252 9.85 4.81 -26.18
CA THR A 252 9.60 5.21 -27.54
C THR A 252 9.19 3.98 -28.35
N GLU A 253 8.19 3.24 -27.88
CA GLU A 253 7.41 2.38 -28.75
C GLU A 253 5.96 2.82 -28.67
N ASN A 254 5.56 3.57 -29.72
CA ASN A 254 4.18 3.86 -30.03
C ASN A 254 3.41 2.55 -30.13
N SER A 255 2.58 2.27 -29.13
CA SER A 255 1.41 1.44 -29.35
C SER A 255 0.23 2.37 -29.58
N GLU A 256 0.04 2.81 -30.83
CA GLU A 256 -1.30 3.09 -31.33
C GLU A 256 -2.06 1.78 -31.27
N GLY A 257 -2.72 1.51 -30.17
CA GLY A 257 -3.65 0.42 -29.99
C GLY A 257 -5.06 1.01 -29.99
N ASP A 258 -5.76 0.80 -31.11
CA ASP A 258 -7.19 1.07 -31.27
C ASP A 258 -7.98 0.50 -30.10
N ASP A 259 -8.57 1.36 -29.29
CA ASP A 259 -9.64 1.03 -28.36
C ASP A 259 -10.92 0.69 -29.17
N ILE A 260 -11.11 -0.58 -29.45
CA ILE A 260 -12.41 -1.10 -29.89
C ILE A 260 -13.07 -1.71 -28.64
N TYR A 261 -13.87 -0.92 -27.96
CA TYR A 261 -14.91 -1.45 -27.07
C TYR A 261 -16.03 -1.99 -27.94
N GLU A 262 -16.07 -3.29 -28.17
CA GLU A 262 -17.29 -3.96 -28.64
C GLU A 262 -18.18 -4.24 -27.43
N ASP A 263 -19.24 -3.46 -27.36
CA ASP A 263 -20.42 -3.67 -26.56
C ASP A 263 -21.16 -4.90 -27.13
N SER A 264 -21.12 -6.04 -26.46
CA SER A 264 -21.93 -7.20 -26.83
C SER A 264 -23.08 -7.38 -25.84
N GLU A 265 -24.20 -6.78 -26.20
CA GLU A 265 -25.49 -7.12 -25.63
C GLU A 265 -25.78 -8.64 -25.77
N GLY A 266 -26.25 -9.21 -24.65
CA GLY A 266 -26.57 -10.60 -24.54
C GLY A 266 -27.77 -11.03 -25.35
N THR A 267 -27.74 -12.25 -25.81
CA THR A 267 -28.96 -13.02 -26.14
C THR A 267 -28.97 -14.30 -25.35
N ASP A 268 -30.07 -14.48 -24.65
CA ASP A 268 -30.52 -15.69 -23.97
C ASP A 268 -30.38 -16.94 -24.84
N SER A 269 -29.92 -18.02 -24.25
CA SER A 269 -30.45 -19.34 -24.57
C SER A 269 -30.29 -20.29 -23.38
N GLU A 270 -31.41 -20.87 -23.08
CA GLU A 270 -31.75 -21.83 -22.03
C GLU A 270 -30.98 -23.16 -22.11
N ASP A 271 -30.93 -23.79 -20.92
CA ASP A 271 -31.07 -25.22 -20.65
C ASP A 271 -29.83 -26.11 -20.71
N SER A 272 -29.42 -26.60 -19.55
CA SER A 272 -29.54 -28.01 -19.18
C SER A 272 -28.92 -28.27 -17.80
N SER A 273 -29.76 -28.79 -16.93
CA SER A 273 -29.51 -29.42 -15.66
C SER A 273 -28.45 -30.53 -15.74
N GLU A 274 -27.50 -30.58 -14.79
CA GLU A 274 -27.05 -31.84 -14.21
C GLU A 274 -26.71 -31.67 -12.72
N ASP A 275 -27.44 -32.45 -11.97
CA ASP A 275 -27.45 -32.74 -10.56
C ASP A 275 -26.12 -33.40 -10.12
N TYR A 276 -25.44 -32.89 -9.11
CA TYR A 276 -24.50 -33.68 -8.34
C TYR A 276 -24.65 -33.35 -6.86
N SER A 277 -25.47 -34.21 -6.22
CA SER A 277 -25.52 -34.36 -4.77
C SER A 277 -24.24 -35.04 -4.25
N GLY A 278 -23.64 -34.49 -3.24
CA GLY A 278 -22.55 -35.10 -2.49
C GLY A 278 -22.41 -34.41 -1.15
N ASP A 279 -23.27 -34.83 -0.19
CA ASP A 279 -23.05 -34.64 1.25
C ASP A 279 -21.73 -35.26 1.67
N GLU A 280 -20.86 -34.50 2.33
CA GLU A 280 -20.02 -35.04 3.40
C GLU A 280 -19.82 -34.00 4.50
N ASP A 281 -20.51 -34.29 5.58
CA ASP A 281 -20.46 -33.75 6.92
C ASP A 281 -19.06 -33.95 7.54
N LEU A 282 -18.35 -32.88 7.90
CA LEU A 282 -17.21 -32.94 8.80
C LEU A 282 -17.39 -31.90 9.91
N THR A 283 -18.21 -32.29 10.89
CA THR A 283 -18.09 -31.74 12.24
C THR A 283 -16.79 -32.26 12.86
N ASP A 284 -15.87 -31.39 13.15
CA ASP A 284 -14.84 -31.71 14.16
C ASP A 284 -14.71 -30.58 15.18
N SER A 285 -14.99 -31.00 16.38
CA SER A 285 -15.00 -30.29 17.64
C SER A 285 -13.58 -29.83 18.05
N TYR A 286 -13.43 -28.57 18.44
CA TYR A 286 -12.33 -28.15 19.31
C TYR A 286 -12.89 -27.82 20.69
N ASP A 287 -12.76 -28.81 21.58
CA ASP A 287 -12.76 -28.60 23.02
C ASP A 287 -11.31 -28.63 23.55
N GLU A 288 -11.00 -27.62 24.37
CA GLU A 288 -10.01 -27.53 25.44
C GLU A 288 -8.52 -27.87 25.16
N MET A 289 -7.67 -26.82 25.09
CA MET A 289 -6.59 -26.55 26.08
C MET A 289 -6.04 -25.15 25.93
#